data_8a8476d9dcc7a1e80afd6551a3336f76
#
_entry.id   8a8476d9dcc7a1e80afd6551a3336f76
#
_cell.length_a   1.000
_cell.length_b   1.000
_cell.length_c   1.000
_cell.angle_alpha   90.00
_cell.angle_beta   90.00
_cell.angle_gamma   90.00
#
_symmetry.space_group_name_H-M   'P 1'
#
loop_
_entity.id
_entity.type
_entity.pdbx_description
1 polymer ?
#
loop_
_entity_poly.entity_id
_entity_poly.type
_entity_poly.pdbx_seq_one_letter_code
_entity_poly.pdbx_strand_id
1 'polypeptide(L)'
;MEVKIADSWKEILQSEFDKDYFVKLTQFVKAEYATARCYPPGHEIFNAFSLCPLDKVKVVLLGQDPYHEPGQAEGLCFSVKDGIPLPPSLINIFKEVKEDVGSVPELSEVAAQRGQRMYNGSLRRWAEQGVLLLNATLTVREHQAGSHQRQGWETFTDAVIKAVSDTQEHVVFILWGGYARSKKYLIDKQKHLILESVHPSPLSANRGGWFGNHHFSQCNAYLEQHGKEKINW
;
A
#
# COMPACT_ATOMS: atom_id res chain seq x y z
N MET A 1 15.10 13.63 10.69
CA MET A 1 13.68 13.25 10.84
C MET A 1 13.70 11.94 11.59
N GLU A 2 13.06 11.85 12.72
CA GLU A 2 12.94 10.57 13.41
C GLU A 2 11.87 9.75 12.69
N VAL A 3 12.27 8.61 12.12
CA VAL A 3 11.34 7.72 11.41
C VAL A 3 10.60 6.90 12.46
N LYS A 4 9.30 7.17 12.64
CA LYS A 4 8.43 6.44 13.56
C LYS A 4 7.81 5.25 12.85
N ILE A 5 8.42 4.08 13.00
CA ILE A 5 7.96 2.79 12.50
C ILE A 5 8.08 1.73 13.60
N ALA A 6 7.46 0.58 13.43
CA ALA A 6 7.59 -0.53 14.37
C ALA A 6 9.06 -0.97 14.50
N ASP A 7 9.45 -1.44 15.69
CA ASP A 7 10.86 -1.77 15.99
C ASP A 7 11.40 -2.87 15.08
N SER A 8 10.59 -3.87 14.71
CA SER A 8 10.96 -4.91 13.75
C SER A 8 11.38 -4.36 12.37
N TRP A 9 10.82 -3.23 11.94
CA TRP A 9 11.26 -2.52 10.74
C TRP A 9 12.53 -1.73 10.97
N LYS A 10 12.69 -1.08 12.14
CA LYS A 10 13.90 -0.30 12.46
C LYS A 10 15.14 -1.18 12.42
N GLU A 11 15.06 -2.38 13.02
CA GLU A 11 16.18 -3.32 13.07
C GLU A 11 16.71 -3.69 11.69
N ILE A 12 15.80 -3.99 10.74
CA ILE A 12 16.20 -4.45 9.41
C ILE A 12 16.55 -3.30 8.45
N LEU A 13 15.95 -2.12 8.64
CA LEU A 13 16.12 -0.97 7.76
C LEU A 13 17.11 0.08 8.29
N GLN A 14 17.74 -0.13 9.45
CA GLN A 14 18.66 0.85 10.05
C GLN A 14 19.76 1.25 9.07
N SER A 15 20.36 0.31 8.36
CA SER A 15 21.40 0.58 7.38
C SER A 15 20.91 1.42 6.19
N GLU A 16 19.62 1.40 5.86
CA GLU A 16 19.05 2.23 4.80
C GLU A 16 18.96 3.70 5.22
N PHE A 17 18.62 3.95 6.49
CA PHE A 17 18.50 5.31 7.03
C PHE A 17 19.83 6.08 7.06
N ASP A 18 20.95 5.36 7.14
CA ASP A 18 22.30 5.92 7.20
C ASP A 18 22.91 6.18 5.81
N LYS A 19 22.25 5.74 4.72
CA LYS A 19 22.75 5.92 3.35
C LYS A 19 22.55 7.34 2.83
N ASP A 20 23.47 7.81 2.02
CA ASP A 20 23.46 9.15 1.41
C ASP A 20 22.15 9.47 0.66
N TYR A 21 21.57 8.47 -0.03
CA TYR A 21 20.33 8.70 -0.73
C TYR A 21 19.17 9.01 0.22
N PHE A 22 19.13 8.35 1.40
CA PHE A 22 18.07 8.56 2.38
C PHE A 22 18.22 9.92 3.09
N VAL A 23 19.44 10.35 3.33
CA VAL A 23 19.73 11.69 3.84
C VAL A 23 19.24 12.75 2.85
N LYS A 24 19.57 12.62 1.55
CA LYS A 24 19.10 13.52 0.49
C LYS A 24 17.57 13.49 0.35
N LEU A 25 16.96 12.30 0.37
CA LEU A 25 15.51 12.13 0.38
C LEU A 25 14.86 12.86 1.55
N THR A 26 15.40 12.72 2.76
CA THR A 26 14.89 13.40 3.96
C THR A 26 14.96 14.92 3.83
N GLN A 27 16.04 15.46 3.28
CA GLN A 27 16.18 16.90 3.03
C GLN A 27 15.15 17.38 2.00
N PHE A 28 14.99 16.64 0.90
CA PHE A 28 13.99 16.92 -0.13
C PHE A 28 12.58 16.95 0.46
N VAL A 29 12.18 15.89 1.16
CA VAL A 29 10.83 15.80 1.76
C VAL A 29 10.58 16.95 2.74
N LYS A 30 11.56 17.28 3.60
CA LYS A 30 11.42 18.43 4.52
C LYS A 30 11.23 19.76 3.77
N ALA A 31 11.96 19.99 2.70
CA ALA A 31 11.84 21.19 1.88
C ALA A 31 10.45 21.25 1.19
N GLU A 32 9.99 20.14 0.65
CA GLU A 32 8.67 20.05 0.02
C GLU A 32 7.53 20.37 1.00
N TYR A 33 7.54 19.76 2.20
CA TYR A 33 6.51 20.02 3.22
C TYR A 33 6.60 21.43 3.84
N ALA A 34 7.73 22.09 3.75
CA ALA A 34 7.89 23.48 4.20
C ALA A 34 7.38 24.51 3.17
N THR A 35 7.38 24.18 1.88
CA THR A 35 7.12 25.14 0.80
C THR A 35 5.85 24.83 -0.01
N ALA A 36 5.33 23.60 0.07
CA ALA A 36 4.16 23.15 -0.67
C ALA A 36 3.27 22.26 0.20
N ARG A 37 2.00 22.16 -0.19
CA ARG A 37 1.10 21.17 0.43
C ARG A 37 1.41 19.80 -0.15
N CYS A 38 1.75 18.86 0.74
CA CYS A 38 2.11 17.50 0.37
C CYS A 38 1.26 16.49 1.13
N TYR A 39 1.10 15.30 0.56
CA TYR A 39 0.35 14.19 1.11
C TYR A 39 1.17 12.91 1.17
N PRO A 40 0.84 11.99 2.12
CA PRO A 40 -0.07 12.16 3.25
C PRO A 40 0.49 13.21 4.25
N PRO A 41 -0.26 13.60 5.31
CA PRO A 41 0.31 14.41 6.40
C PRO A 41 1.59 13.79 6.93
N GLY A 42 2.57 14.60 7.36
CA GLY A 42 3.92 14.13 7.70
C GLY A 42 3.98 13.00 8.73
N HIS A 43 3.04 13.00 9.69
CA HIS A 43 2.94 11.93 10.70
C HIS A 43 2.32 10.63 10.17
N GLU A 44 1.76 10.63 8.97
CA GLU A 44 1.13 9.48 8.31
C GLU A 44 2.01 8.84 7.23
N ILE A 45 3.15 9.43 6.86
CA ILE A 45 4.02 8.94 5.77
C ILE A 45 4.37 7.45 5.94
N PHE A 46 4.60 7.01 7.17
CA PHE A 46 5.01 5.65 7.49
C PHE A 46 3.91 4.77 8.11
N ASN A 47 2.63 5.12 7.90
CA ASN A 47 1.51 4.35 8.46
C ASN A 47 1.53 2.88 8.04
N ALA A 48 1.94 2.55 6.82
CA ALA A 48 2.05 1.16 6.37
C ALA A 48 2.98 0.33 7.27
N PHE A 49 4.07 0.92 7.74
CA PHE A 49 5.05 0.28 8.62
C PHE A 49 4.62 0.23 10.09
N SER A 50 3.85 1.23 10.53
CA SER A 50 3.37 1.29 11.91
C SER A 50 2.19 0.34 12.15
N LEU A 51 1.31 0.18 11.15
CA LEU A 51 0.12 -0.67 11.24
C LEU A 51 0.42 -2.14 10.89
N CYS A 52 1.46 -2.40 10.11
CA CYS A 52 1.89 -3.74 9.74
C CYS A 52 3.38 -3.93 10.09
N PRO A 53 3.72 -4.33 11.33
CA PRO A 53 5.07 -4.71 11.71
C PRO A 53 5.64 -5.81 10.83
N LEU A 54 6.97 -5.85 10.62
CA LEU A 54 7.62 -6.80 9.70
C LEU A 54 7.30 -8.26 10.04
N ASP A 55 7.32 -8.62 11.30
CA ASP A 55 7.00 -9.96 11.81
C ASP A 55 5.53 -10.37 11.63
N LYS A 56 4.66 -9.43 11.29
CA LYS A 56 3.24 -9.66 11.01
C LYS A 56 2.90 -9.67 9.52
N VAL A 57 3.86 -9.37 8.65
CA VAL A 57 3.61 -9.30 7.20
C VAL A 57 3.19 -10.68 6.66
N LYS A 58 1.98 -10.75 6.15
CA LYS A 58 1.41 -11.88 5.42
C LYS A 58 1.25 -11.59 3.94
N VAL A 59 0.97 -10.33 3.62
CA VAL A 59 0.72 -9.86 2.25
C VAL A 59 1.45 -8.54 2.02
N VAL A 60 2.03 -8.35 0.83
CA VAL A 60 2.52 -7.06 0.35
C VAL A 60 1.67 -6.65 -0.85
N LEU A 61 0.96 -5.55 -0.74
CA LEU A 61 0.25 -4.92 -1.85
C LEU A 61 1.01 -3.64 -2.25
N LEU A 62 1.46 -3.58 -3.50
CA LEU A 62 2.29 -2.47 -3.98
C LEU A 62 1.47 -1.50 -4.83
N GLY A 63 1.35 -0.25 -4.34
CA GLY A 63 0.89 0.91 -5.09
C GLY A 63 2.04 1.72 -5.70
N GLN A 64 1.74 2.78 -6.43
CA GLN A 64 2.75 3.64 -7.05
C GLN A 64 3.06 4.86 -6.17
N ASP A 65 2.14 5.77 -6.03
CA ASP A 65 2.24 6.99 -5.23
C ASP A 65 0.92 7.28 -4.49
N PRO A 66 0.93 8.11 -3.43
CA PRO A 66 -0.27 8.45 -2.69
C PRO A 66 -1.28 9.22 -3.55
N TYR A 67 -2.54 9.18 -3.18
CA TYR A 67 -3.53 10.12 -3.71
C TYR A 67 -3.12 11.55 -3.41
N HIS A 68 -3.29 12.45 -4.37
CA HIS A 68 -2.80 13.84 -4.32
C HIS A 68 -3.89 14.89 -4.09
N GLU A 69 -5.14 14.46 -3.86
CA GLU A 69 -6.23 15.36 -3.51
C GLU A 69 -6.37 15.54 -1.99
N PRO A 70 -6.88 16.69 -1.54
CA PRO A 70 -7.04 16.98 -0.12
C PRO A 70 -7.79 15.90 0.65
N GLY A 71 -7.23 15.46 1.77
CA GLY A 71 -7.87 14.53 2.71
C GLY A 71 -7.89 13.06 2.27
N GLN A 72 -7.42 12.72 1.08
CA GLN A 72 -7.44 11.34 0.59
C GLN A 72 -6.39 10.46 1.25
N ALA A 73 -5.12 10.75 1.01
CA ALA A 73 -4.02 9.88 1.44
C ALA A 73 -3.88 9.78 2.95
N GLU A 74 -3.64 8.57 3.44
CA GLU A 74 -3.39 8.24 4.85
C GLU A 74 -2.14 7.37 5.07
N GLY A 75 -1.21 7.34 4.09
CA GLY A 75 0.04 6.57 4.19
C GLY A 75 -0.10 5.07 3.92
N LEU A 76 -1.20 4.67 3.29
CA LEU A 76 -1.48 3.29 2.85
C LEU A 76 -1.86 3.31 1.38
N CYS A 77 -1.30 2.41 0.57
CA CYS A 77 -1.63 2.37 -0.86
C CYS A 77 -3.10 2.03 -1.10
N PHE A 78 -3.72 2.67 -2.09
CA PHE A 78 -5.14 2.58 -2.46
C PHE A 78 -6.15 3.03 -1.40
N SER A 79 -5.72 3.32 -0.18
CA SER A 79 -6.57 3.71 0.95
C SER A 79 -6.88 5.20 0.95
N VAL A 80 -8.09 5.55 1.35
CA VAL A 80 -8.50 6.93 1.65
C VAL A 80 -9.11 7.00 3.04
N LYS A 81 -8.99 8.15 3.69
CA LYS A 81 -9.58 8.38 5.02
C LYS A 81 -11.09 8.14 5.00
N ASP A 82 -11.63 7.67 6.13
CA ASP A 82 -13.07 7.52 6.29
C ASP A 82 -13.82 8.85 6.03
N GLY A 83 -14.98 8.76 5.38
CA GLY A 83 -15.78 9.92 5.00
C GLY A 83 -15.30 10.66 3.75
N ILE A 84 -14.32 10.13 3.04
CA ILE A 84 -13.84 10.61 1.73
C ILE A 84 -14.46 9.75 0.61
N PRO A 85 -14.93 10.36 -0.50
CA PRO A 85 -15.41 9.61 -1.65
C PRO A 85 -14.38 8.61 -2.18
N LEU A 86 -14.85 7.40 -2.50
CA LEU A 86 -13.98 6.34 -2.99
C LEU A 86 -13.36 6.70 -4.34
N PRO A 87 -12.04 6.67 -4.49
CA PRO A 87 -11.39 6.81 -5.79
C PRO A 87 -11.76 5.67 -6.73
N PRO A 88 -11.74 5.88 -8.06
CA PRO A 88 -12.17 4.89 -9.04
C PRO A 88 -11.43 3.55 -8.97
N SER A 89 -10.13 3.56 -8.64
CA SER A 89 -9.36 2.32 -8.45
C SER A 89 -9.85 1.53 -7.24
N LEU A 90 -10.15 2.21 -6.13
CA LEU A 90 -10.65 1.56 -4.91
C LEU A 90 -12.07 0.99 -5.11
N ILE A 91 -12.92 1.69 -5.88
CA ILE A 91 -14.23 1.16 -6.29
C ILE A 91 -14.07 -0.17 -7.03
N ASN A 92 -13.11 -0.26 -7.95
CA ASN A 92 -12.86 -1.49 -8.72
C ASN A 92 -12.26 -2.59 -7.84
N ILE A 93 -11.41 -2.24 -6.87
CA ILE A 93 -10.89 -3.19 -5.87
C ILE A 93 -12.06 -3.78 -5.06
N PHE A 94 -12.94 -2.95 -4.52
CA PHE A 94 -14.09 -3.44 -3.73
C PHE A 94 -15.10 -4.25 -4.55
N LYS A 95 -15.26 -3.95 -5.84
CA LYS A 95 -16.08 -4.79 -6.73
C LYS A 95 -15.47 -6.18 -6.87
N GLU A 96 -14.16 -6.27 -7.11
CA GLU A 96 -13.48 -7.57 -7.23
C GLU A 96 -13.49 -8.33 -5.90
N VAL A 97 -13.26 -7.68 -4.76
CA VAL A 97 -13.38 -8.29 -3.43
C VAL A 97 -14.78 -8.91 -3.24
N LYS A 98 -15.83 -8.17 -3.59
CA LYS A 98 -17.22 -8.66 -3.48
C LYS A 98 -17.48 -9.88 -4.37
N GLU A 99 -17.03 -9.86 -5.61
CA GLU A 99 -17.25 -10.96 -6.57
C GLU A 99 -16.42 -12.19 -6.20
N ASP A 100 -15.19 -12.01 -5.70
CA ASP A 100 -14.26 -13.10 -5.39
C ASP A 100 -14.55 -13.78 -4.03
N VAL A 101 -14.77 -12.98 -2.97
CA VAL A 101 -14.90 -13.50 -1.59
C VAL A 101 -16.20 -13.09 -0.88
N GLY A 102 -17.10 -12.39 -1.56
CA GLY A 102 -18.40 -11.97 -1.03
C GLY A 102 -18.33 -10.85 0.01
N SER A 103 -17.14 -10.32 0.32
CA SER A 103 -16.98 -9.26 1.32
C SER A 103 -17.35 -7.90 0.71
N VAL A 104 -17.92 -7.03 1.53
CA VAL A 104 -18.25 -5.64 1.17
C VAL A 104 -17.65 -4.70 2.21
N PRO A 105 -17.20 -3.50 1.81
CA PRO A 105 -16.69 -2.53 2.76
C PRO A 105 -17.79 -2.09 3.71
N GLU A 106 -17.41 -1.75 4.94
CA GLU A 106 -18.30 -1.18 5.94
C GLU A 106 -18.83 0.18 5.48
N LEU A 107 -19.96 0.60 6.02
CA LEU A 107 -20.45 1.96 5.81
C LEU A 107 -19.61 2.95 6.62
N SER A 108 -19.38 4.12 6.06
CA SER A 108 -18.67 5.21 6.72
C SER A 108 -19.49 5.80 7.85
N GLU A 109 -18.98 5.72 9.08
CA GLU A 109 -19.58 6.38 10.24
C GLU A 109 -19.46 7.90 10.14
N VAL A 110 -18.34 8.41 9.62
CA VAL A 110 -18.11 9.85 9.40
C VAL A 110 -19.10 10.43 8.40
N ALA A 111 -19.38 9.71 7.32
CA ALA A 111 -20.38 10.12 6.34
C ALA A 111 -21.80 10.04 6.94
N ALA A 112 -22.10 9.01 7.72
CA ALA A 112 -23.40 8.85 8.37
C ALA A 112 -23.71 10.02 9.33
N GLN A 113 -22.73 10.52 10.07
CA GLN A 113 -22.88 11.71 10.93
C GLN A 113 -23.21 12.98 10.14
N ARG A 114 -22.91 13.00 8.84
CA ARG A 114 -23.25 14.09 7.91
C ARG A 114 -24.55 13.83 7.13
N GLY A 115 -25.30 12.77 7.47
CA GLY A 115 -26.51 12.35 6.78
C GLY A 115 -26.26 11.74 5.40
N GLN A 116 -25.04 11.29 5.12
CA GLN A 116 -24.64 10.69 3.86
C GLN A 116 -24.46 9.17 4.02
N ARG A 117 -24.85 8.40 3.00
CA ARG A 117 -24.60 6.96 2.94
C ARG A 117 -23.50 6.67 1.94
N MET A 118 -22.32 6.31 2.45
CA MET A 118 -21.18 5.90 1.62
C MET A 118 -20.36 4.83 2.34
N TYR A 119 -19.56 4.09 1.58
CA TYR A 119 -18.65 3.10 2.13
C TYR A 119 -17.40 3.75 2.70
N ASN A 120 -16.86 3.15 3.76
CA ASN A 120 -15.55 3.48 4.31
C ASN A 120 -14.46 3.04 3.33
N GLY A 121 -13.62 3.98 2.90
CA GLY A 121 -12.51 3.74 1.98
C GLY A 121 -11.18 3.46 2.67
N SER A 122 -11.15 3.44 4.02
CA SER A 122 -9.92 3.17 4.76
C SER A 122 -9.63 1.66 4.79
N LEU A 123 -8.43 1.30 4.35
CA LEU A 123 -7.92 -0.06 4.35
C LEU A 123 -7.08 -0.39 5.59
N ARG A 124 -7.17 0.44 6.65
CA ARG A 124 -6.43 0.21 7.90
C ARG A 124 -6.68 -1.19 8.46
N ARG A 125 -7.93 -1.67 8.40
CA ARG A 125 -8.31 -3.03 8.82
C ARG A 125 -7.56 -4.14 8.09
N TRP A 126 -7.14 -3.92 6.83
CA TRP A 126 -6.29 -4.86 6.12
C TRP A 126 -4.84 -4.78 6.62
N ALA A 127 -4.32 -3.56 6.83
CA ALA A 127 -2.97 -3.37 7.34
C ALA A 127 -2.78 -4.01 8.72
N GLU A 128 -3.73 -3.84 9.62
CA GLU A 128 -3.73 -4.40 10.99
C GLU A 128 -3.78 -5.95 11.01
N GLN A 129 -4.24 -6.58 9.93
CA GLN A 129 -4.24 -8.02 9.75
C GLN A 129 -2.94 -8.58 9.13
N GLY A 130 -1.98 -7.73 8.78
CA GLY A 130 -0.70 -8.13 8.19
C GLY A 130 -0.60 -7.89 6.68
N VAL A 131 -1.41 -6.97 6.12
CA VAL A 131 -1.24 -6.50 4.74
C VAL A 131 -0.38 -5.24 4.73
N LEU A 132 0.85 -5.34 4.27
CA LEU A 132 1.72 -4.18 4.03
C LEU A 132 1.21 -3.43 2.80
N LEU A 133 0.46 -2.35 3.01
CA LEU A 133 -0.11 -1.49 1.97
C LEU A 133 0.93 -0.43 1.56
N LEU A 134 1.90 -0.82 0.76
CA LEU A 134 3.09 -0.04 0.44
C LEU A 134 2.94 0.71 -0.89
N ASN A 135 3.13 2.04 -0.89
CA ASN A 135 3.40 2.79 -2.12
C ASN A 135 4.90 2.76 -2.44
N ALA A 136 5.27 2.74 -3.70
CA ALA A 136 6.66 2.86 -4.12
C ALA A 136 7.25 4.25 -3.81
N THR A 137 6.44 5.31 -3.92
CA THR A 137 6.75 6.68 -3.51
C THR A 137 5.84 7.03 -2.34
N LEU A 138 6.39 7.43 -1.18
CA LEU A 138 5.58 7.60 0.04
C LEU A 138 4.98 9.00 0.20
N THR A 139 5.37 9.95 -0.64
CA THR A 139 4.87 11.33 -0.58
C THR A 139 4.56 11.86 -1.98
N VAL A 140 3.71 12.87 -2.05
CA VAL A 140 3.30 13.53 -3.31
C VAL A 140 2.92 14.97 -3.01
N ARG A 141 3.15 15.90 -3.96
CA ARG A 141 2.65 17.27 -3.90
C ARG A 141 1.17 17.32 -4.30
N GLU A 142 0.39 18.21 -3.66
CA GLU A 142 -1.02 18.44 -3.97
C GLU A 142 -1.24 18.66 -5.47
N HIS A 143 -2.23 17.98 -6.05
CA HIS A 143 -2.63 18.02 -7.46
C HIS A 143 -1.55 17.59 -8.47
N GLN A 144 -0.41 17.02 -8.03
CA GLN A 144 0.71 16.69 -8.90
C GLN A 144 1.15 15.23 -8.74
N ALA A 145 0.38 14.31 -9.35
CA ALA A 145 0.72 12.89 -9.37
C ALA A 145 2.18 12.66 -9.82
N GLY A 146 2.91 11.81 -9.12
CA GLY A 146 4.29 11.45 -9.44
C GLY A 146 5.34 12.54 -9.14
N SER A 147 4.96 13.67 -8.52
CA SER A 147 5.87 14.81 -8.26
C SER A 147 7.10 14.47 -7.42
N HIS A 148 7.03 13.45 -6.57
CA HIS A 148 8.14 13.02 -5.71
C HIS A 148 8.82 11.73 -6.21
N GLN A 149 8.53 11.28 -7.43
CA GLN A 149 9.23 10.14 -8.03
C GLN A 149 10.71 10.47 -8.28
N ARG A 150 11.56 9.44 -8.27
CA ARG A 150 13.02 9.54 -8.50
C ARG A 150 13.77 10.44 -7.51
N GLN A 151 13.21 10.66 -6.34
CA GLN A 151 13.84 11.42 -5.25
C GLN A 151 14.46 10.52 -4.17
N GLY A 152 14.38 9.19 -4.34
CA GLY A 152 14.96 8.20 -3.44
C GLY A 152 13.93 7.29 -2.74
N TRP A 153 12.63 7.62 -2.80
CA TRP A 153 11.59 6.75 -2.23
C TRP A 153 11.63 5.34 -2.81
N GLU A 154 11.75 5.23 -4.13
CA GLU A 154 11.77 3.93 -4.82
C GLU A 154 12.96 3.07 -4.38
N THR A 155 14.12 3.67 -4.11
CA THR A 155 15.28 2.95 -3.58
C THR A 155 14.99 2.40 -2.18
N PHE A 156 14.36 3.21 -1.33
CA PHE A 156 13.96 2.79 0.02
C PHE A 156 12.91 1.69 -0.01
N THR A 157 11.85 1.85 -0.80
CA THR A 157 10.77 0.86 -0.87
C THR A 157 11.18 -0.43 -1.58
N ASP A 158 12.13 -0.37 -2.51
CA ASP A 158 12.77 -1.57 -3.07
C ASP A 158 13.56 -2.34 -2.00
N ALA A 159 14.27 -1.65 -1.11
CA ALA A 159 14.93 -2.28 0.02
C ALA A 159 13.91 -2.90 1.00
N VAL A 160 12.76 -2.28 1.22
CA VAL A 160 11.66 -2.83 2.03
C VAL A 160 11.11 -4.12 1.41
N ILE A 161 10.80 -4.13 0.11
CA ILE A 161 10.31 -5.33 -0.60
C ILE A 161 11.33 -6.46 -0.48
N LYS A 162 12.61 -6.14 -0.68
CA LYS A 162 13.69 -7.11 -0.57
C LYS A 162 13.83 -7.63 0.87
N ALA A 163 13.75 -6.76 1.88
CA ALA A 163 13.81 -7.17 3.29
C ALA A 163 12.70 -8.15 3.64
N VAL A 164 11.44 -7.89 3.21
CA VAL A 164 10.34 -8.85 3.39
C VAL A 164 10.65 -10.17 2.70
N SER A 165 11.10 -10.12 1.44
CA SER A 165 11.41 -11.33 0.67
C SER A 165 12.55 -12.15 1.28
N ASP A 166 13.56 -11.50 1.84
CA ASP A 166 14.72 -12.20 2.41
C ASP A 166 14.42 -12.80 3.79
N THR A 167 13.62 -12.11 4.62
CA THR A 167 13.46 -12.43 6.05
C THR A 167 12.16 -13.12 6.42
N GLN A 168 11.12 -13.01 5.59
CA GLN A 168 9.84 -13.67 5.84
C GLN A 168 9.68 -14.93 4.98
N GLU A 169 8.76 -15.80 5.37
CA GLU A 169 8.40 -17.01 4.64
C GLU A 169 6.92 -16.97 4.25
N HIS A 170 6.60 -17.51 3.08
CA HIS A 170 5.22 -17.67 2.63
C HIS A 170 4.40 -16.37 2.67
N VAL A 171 4.97 -15.29 2.11
CA VAL A 171 4.28 -14.01 1.91
C VAL A 171 3.64 -14.00 0.53
N VAL A 172 2.48 -13.36 0.41
CA VAL A 172 1.82 -13.10 -0.88
C VAL A 172 2.15 -11.69 -1.36
N PHE A 173 2.79 -11.58 -2.51
CA PHE A 173 3.04 -10.28 -3.16
C PHE A 173 2.00 -10.04 -4.24
N ILE A 174 1.21 -9.00 -4.09
CA ILE A 174 0.16 -8.59 -5.02
C ILE A 174 0.66 -7.40 -5.84
N LEU A 175 0.88 -7.61 -7.14
CA LEU A 175 1.51 -6.66 -8.05
C LEU A 175 0.53 -6.27 -9.17
N TRP A 176 -0.13 -5.13 -9.03
CA TRP A 176 -1.12 -4.63 -9.96
C TRP A 176 -0.56 -3.51 -10.85
N GLY A 177 -0.57 -3.77 -12.17
CA GLY A 177 -0.08 -2.86 -13.19
C GLY A 177 1.41 -3.01 -13.51
N GLY A 178 1.83 -2.41 -14.61
CA GLY A 178 3.20 -2.56 -15.15
C GLY A 178 4.27 -2.13 -14.17
N TYR A 179 4.04 -1.02 -13.45
CA TYR A 179 5.00 -0.51 -12.47
C TYR A 179 5.22 -1.50 -11.32
N ALA A 180 4.15 -1.95 -10.65
CA ALA A 180 4.27 -2.92 -9.54
C ALA A 180 4.90 -4.23 -10.02
N ARG A 181 4.48 -4.75 -11.19
CA ARG A 181 5.05 -5.97 -11.78
C ARG A 181 6.54 -5.85 -12.09
N SER A 182 7.04 -4.66 -12.40
CA SER A 182 8.48 -4.45 -12.64
C SER A 182 9.34 -4.73 -11.39
N LYS A 183 8.76 -4.74 -10.19
CA LYS A 183 9.46 -5.01 -8.92
C LYS A 183 9.60 -6.51 -8.61
N LYS A 184 9.07 -7.39 -9.43
CA LYS A 184 9.08 -8.85 -9.26
C LYS A 184 10.49 -9.44 -9.09
N TYR A 185 11.52 -8.80 -9.65
CA TYR A 185 12.91 -9.25 -9.53
C TYR A 185 13.48 -9.16 -8.11
N LEU A 186 12.83 -8.41 -7.22
CA LEU A 186 13.19 -8.28 -5.80
C LEU A 186 12.67 -9.43 -4.93
N ILE A 187 11.81 -10.29 -5.49
CA ILE A 187 11.02 -11.28 -4.73
C ILE A 187 11.50 -12.69 -5.06
N ASP A 188 11.82 -13.45 -4.02
CA ASP A 188 12.15 -14.88 -4.15
C ASP A 188 10.88 -15.70 -4.41
N LYS A 189 10.72 -16.17 -5.65
CA LYS A 189 9.57 -16.97 -6.09
C LYS A 189 9.51 -18.39 -5.51
N GLN A 190 10.60 -18.87 -4.94
CA GLN A 190 10.62 -20.19 -4.30
C GLN A 190 10.01 -20.11 -2.89
N LYS A 191 10.08 -18.95 -2.25
CA LYS A 191 9.58 -18.71 -0.89
C LYS A 191 8.19 -18.10 -0.84
N HIS A 192 7.79 -17.38 -1.88
CA HIS A 192 6.64 -16.49 -1.86
C HIS A 192 5.70 -16.70 -3.05
N LEU A 193 4.40 -16.40 -2.84
CA LEU A 193 3.43 -16.33 -3.94
C LEU A 193 3.44 -14.92 -4.54
N ILE A 194 3.46 -14.84 -5.88
CA ILE A 194 3.32 -13.57 -6.61
C ILE A 194 2.04 -13.62 -7.44
N LEU A 195 1.11 -12.69 -7.17
CA LEU A 195 -0.13 -12.51 -7.89
C LEU A 195 -0.04 -11.24 -8.75
N GLU A 196 -0.18 -11.39 -10.06
CA GLU A 196 0.00 -10.30 -11.04
C GLU A 196 -1.28 -10.03 -11.83
N SER A 197 -1.66 -8.77 -11.96
CA SER A 197 -2.79 -8.34 -12.80
C SER A 197 -2.52 -6.97 -13.43
N VAL A 198 -3.43 -6.51 -14.29
CA VAL A 198 -3.47 -5.12 -14.71
C VAL A 198 -3.84 -4.21 -13.54
N HIS A 199 -3.64 -2.91 -13.69
CA HIS A 199 -3.96 -1.94 -12.62
C HIS A 199 -5.50 -1.80 -12.44
N PRO A 200 -6.01 -1.62 -11.19
CA PRO A 200 -7.45 -1.48 -10.93
C PRO A 200 -8.07 -0.18 -11.45
N SER A 201 -7.29 0.80 -11.92
CA SER A 201 -7.85 2.03 -12.47
C SER A 201 -8.76 1.74 -13.68
N PRO A 202 -9.84 2.51 -13.87
CA PRO A 202 -10.73 2.33 -15.03
C PRO A 202 -10.02 2.34 -16.38
N LEU A 203 -8.92 3.09 -16.50
CA LEU A 203 -8.09 3.16 -17.72
C LEU A 203 -7.48 1.81 -18.10
N SER A 204 -7.23 0.94 -17.12
CA SER A 204 -6.68 -0.41 -17.33
C SER A 204 -7.75 -1.49 -17.14
N ALA A 205 -8.53 -1.42 -16.07
CA ALA A 205 -9.52 -2.44 -15.72
C ALA A 205 -10.60 -2.61 -16.80
N ASN A 206 -11.05 -1.53 -17.43
CA ASN A 206 -12.06 -1.57 -18.49
C ASN A 206 -11.55 -2.17 -19.83
N ARG A 207 -10.23 -2.36 -19.95
CA ARG A 207 -9.61 -3.05 -21.11
C ARG A 207 -9.54 -4.56 -20.91
N GLY A 208 -9.98 -5.07 -19.77
CA GLY A 208 -9.95 -6.48 -19.37
C GLY A 208 -8.75 -6.87 -18.54
N GLY A 209 -8.86 -8.05 -17.89
CA GLY A 209 -7.80 -8.64 -17.07
C GLY A 209 -7.72 -8.15 -15.64
N TRP A 210 -8.65 -7.28 -15.20
CA TRP A 210 -8.79 -6.92 -13.79
C TRP A 210 -9.88 -7.74 -13.09
N PHE A 211 -11.12 -7.63 -13.56
CA PHE A 211 -12.25 -8.35 -12.96
C PHE A 211 -12.13 -9.85 -13.20
N GLY A 212 -12.39 -10.63 -12.16
CA GLY A 212 -12.22 -12.10 -12.18
C GLY A 212 -10.77 -12.54 -12.00
N ASN A 213 -9.88 -11.71 -11.45
CA ASN A 213 -8.51 -12.11 -11.16
C ASN A 213 -8.39 -13.03 -9.93
N HIS A 214 -9.39 -13.02 -9.04
CA HIS A 214 -9.48 -13.89 -7.86
C HIS A 214 -8.26 -13.82 -6.92
N HIS A 215 -7.60 -12.69 -6.83
CA HIS A 215 -6.39 -12.54 -6.03
C HIS A 215 -6.66 -12.65 -4.52
N PHE A 216 -7.84 -12.26 -4.07
CA PHE A 216 -8.20 -12.28 -2.64
C PHE A 216 -8.43 -13.70 -2.13
N SER A 217 -9.17 -14.51 -2.87
CA SER A 217 -9.36 -15.94 -2.57
C SER A 217 -8.08 -16.75 -2.74
N GLN A 218 -7.30 -16.52 -3.82
CA GLN A 218 -6.00 -17.16 -4.03
C GLN A 218 -5.01 -16.81 -2.90
N CYS A 219 -4.97 -15.55 -2.47
CA CYS A 219 -4.17 -15.12 -1.33
C CYS A 219 -4.55 -15.90 -0.08
N ASN A 220 -5.83 -15.95 0.26
CA ASN A 220 -6.31 -16.64 1.46
C ASN A 220 -6.06 -18.15 1.40
N ALA A 221 -6.24 -18.78 0.25
CA ALA A 221 -5.93 -20.20 0.06
C ALA A 221 -4.44 -20.50 0.30
N TYR A 222 -3.55 -19.64 -0.21
CA TYR A 222 -2.11 -19.79 0.01
C TYR A 222 -1.73 -19.60 1.47
N LEU A 223 -2.27 -18.58 2.15
CA LEU A 223 -2.01 -18.34 3.57
C LEU A 223 -2.46 -19.55 4.42
N GLU A 224 -3.67 -20.05 4.19
CA GLU A 224 -4.22 -21.22 4.90
C GLU A 224 -3.39 -22.49 4.68
N GLN A 225 -2.93 -22.73 3.43
CA GLN A 225 -2.04 -23.85 3.09
C GLN A 225 -0.73 -23.84 3.89
N HIS A 226 -0.26 -22.63 4.27
CA HIS A 226 0.97 -22.45 5.03
C HIS A 226 0.74 -22.16 6.52
N GLY A 227 -0.46 -22.49 7.05
CA GLY A 227 -0.78 -22.35 8.47
C GLY A 227 -0.89 -20.91 8.96
N LYS A 228 -1.10 -19.95 8.05
CA LYS A 228 -1.31 -18.54 8.39
C LYS A 228 -2.79 -18.21 8.39
N GLU A 229 -3.18 -17.27 9.25
CA GLU A 229 -4.55 -16.75 9.26
C GLU A 229 -4.88 -16.02 7.95
N LYS A 230 -6.10 -16.26 7.45
CA LYS A 230 -6.65 -15.53 6.31
C LYS A 230 -6.79 -14.04 6.58
N ILE A 231 -6.85 -13.26 5.51
CA ILE A 231 -7.22 -11.85 5.57
C ILE A 231 -8.75 -11.75 5.40
N ASN A 232 -9.38 -11.03 6.29
CA ASN A 232 -10.77 -10.60 6.13
C ASN A 232 -10.77 -9.31 5.26
N TRP A 233 -10.92 -9.56 3.97
CA TRP A 233 -10.87 -8.50 2.95
C TRP A 233 -12.06 -7.54 3.02
#